data_c5f30ccf2fe302b75fdb7cdd895cad0c
#
_entry.id   c5f30ccf2fe302b75fdb7cdd895cad0c
#
_cell.length_a   1.000
_cell.length_b   1.000
_cell.length_c   1.000
_cell.angle_alpha   90.00
_cell.angle_beta   90.00
_cell.angle_gamma   90.00
#
_symmetry.space_group_name_H-M   'P 1'
#
loop_
_entity.id
_entity.type
_entity.pdbx_description
1 polymer ?
#
loop_
_entity_poly.entity_id
_entity_poly.type
_entity_poly.pdbx_seq_one_letter_code
_entity_poly.pdbx_strand_id
1 'polypeptide(L)'
;MKKQFVLIPPAQDELAELPQELQDELLGFVKVLEKNGTLVPPQGDIVDKEKRIFEIRGHDDGQQARILYYYWNGGDLIYGLVVFVKKMRETPLKEINLARKRLVQVKKGMWR
;
A
#
# COMPACT_ATOMS: atom_id res chain seq x y z
N MET A 1 6.60 1.80 18.77
CA MET A 1 5.20 2.16 18.95
C MET A 1 4.39 1.60 17.78
N LYS A 2 3.25 1.00 18.07
CA LYS A 2 2.43 0.35 17.07
C LYS A 2 1.67 1.38 16.24
N LYS A 3 1.63 1.19 14.92
CA LYS A 3 0.87 2.03 13.99
C LYS A 3 -0.39 1.31 13.53
N GLN A 4 -1.35 2.06 13.02
CA GLN A 4 -2.59 1.51 12.47
C GLN A 4 -2.61 1.71 10.96
N PHE A 5 -2.83 0.62 10.22
CA PHE A 5 -2.93 0.64 8.77
C PHE A 5 -4.40 0.62 8.35
N VAL A 6 -4.78 1.57 7.52
CA VAL A 6 -6.16 1.70 7.04
C VAL A 6 -6.16 1.74 5.52
N LEU A 7 -6.84 0.77 4.90
CA LEU A 7 -7.09 0.83 3.46
C LEU A 7 -8.28 1.77 3.22
N ILE A 8 -8.11 2.74 2.33
CA ILE A 8 -9.26 3.56 1.91
C ILE A 8 -10.26 2.67 1.17
N PRO A 9 -11.55 3.03 1.13
CA PRO A 9 -12.56 2.16 0.54
C PRO A 9 -12.26 1.64 -0.87
N PRO A 10 -11.78 2.45 -1.84
CA PRO A 10 -11.43 1.90 -3.15
C PRO A 10 -10.32 0.84 -3.07
N ALA A 11 -9.35 1.03 -2.16
CA ALA A 11 -8.27 0.06 -1.99
C ALA A 11 -8.77 -1.22 -1.33
N GLN A 12 -9.73 -1.13 -0.43
CA GLN A 12 -10.38 -2.32 0.14
C GLN A 12 -11.02 -3.17 -0.95
N ASP A 13 -11.73 -2.54 -1.87
CA ASP A 13 -12.36 -3.23 -3.00
C ASP A 13 -11.31 -3.89 -3.90
N GLU A 14 -10.22 -3.19 -4.16
CA GLU A 14 -9.13 -3.72 -4.97
C GLU A 14 -8.47 -4.94 -4.31
N LEU A 15 -8.25 -4.89 -3.00
CA LEU A 15 -7.72 -6.04 -2.26
C LEU A 15 -8.65 -7.24 -2.35
N ALA A 16 -9.94 -7.02 -2.21
CA ALA A 16 -10.94 -8.09 -2.23
C ALA A 16 -11.00 -8.83 -3.56
N GLU A 17 -10.54 -8.21 -4.65
CA GLU A 17 -10.50 -8.84 -5.98
C GLU A 17 -9.29 -9.74 -6.17
N LEU A 18 -8.31 -9.71 -5.28
CA LEU A 18 -7.11 -10.56 -5.39
C LEU A 18 -7.42 -11.99 -4.94
N PRO A 19 -6.66 -12.99 -5.45
CA PRO A 19 -6.71 -14.33 -4.86
C PRO A 19 -6.44 -14.28 -3.37
N GLN A 20 -7.07 -15.16 -2.61
CA GLN A 20 -6.99 -15.16 -1.15
C GLN A 20 -5.54 -15.24 -0.65
N GLU A 21 -4.71 -16.04 -1.32
CA GLU A 21 -3.32 -16.22 -0.93
C GLU A 21 -2.52 -14.91 -1.03
N LEU A 22 -2.80 -14.11 -2.06
CA LEU A 22 -2.16 -12.80 -2.20
C LEU A 22 -2.67 -11.82 -1.15
N GLN A 23 -3.97 -11.85 -0.84
CA GLN A 23 -4.52 -11.05 0.24
C GLN A 23 -3.82 -11.37 1.56
N ASP A 24 -3.69 -12.65 1.88
CA ASP A 24 -3.08 -13.10 3.13
C ASP A 24 -1.61 -12.69 3.20
N GLU A 25 -0.88 -12.82 2.09
CA GLU A 25 0.52 -12.40 2.01
C GLU A 25 0.67 -10.91 2.30
N LEU A 26 -0.11 -10.09 1.60
CA LEU A 26 -0.06 -8.63 1.77
C LEU A 26 -0.47 -8.21 3.19
N LEU A 27 -1.54 -8.82 3.72
CA LEU A 27 -2.01 -8.49 5.07
C LEU A 27 -1.02 -8.94 6.14
N GLY A 28 -0.26 -10.00 5.89
CA GLY A 28 0.84 -10.40 6.77
C GLY A 28 1.90 -9.30 6.87
N PHE A 29 2.28 -8.71 5.74
CA PHE A 29 3.24 -7.60 5.74
C PHE A 29 2.65 -6.31 6.32
N VAL A 30 1.34 -6.09 6.16
CA VAL A 30 0.67 -4.97 6.84
C VAL A 30 0.85 -5.09 8.34
N LYS A 31 0.70 -6.28 8.90
CA LYS A 31 0.89 -6.49 10.35
C LYS A 31 2.32 -6.22 10.79
N VAL A 32 3.29 -6.62 9.99
CA VAL A 32 4.70 -6.32 10.26
C VAL A 32 4.93 -4.80 10.24
N LEU A 33 4.37 -4.12 9.25
CA LEU A 33 4.48 -2.68 9.12
C LEU A 33 3.86 -1.97 10.34
N GLU A 34 2.69 -2.41 10.78
CA GLU A 34 2.03 -1.83 11.95
C GLU A 34 2.88 -2.00 13.21
N LYS A 35 3.45 -3.19 13.40
CA LYS A 35 4.25 -3.51 14.58
C LYS A 35 5.56 -2.76 14.60
N ASN A 36 6.27 -2.73 13.47
CA ASN A 36 7.64 -2.19 13.40
C ASN A 36 7.70 -0.73 12.94
N GLY A 37 6.61 -0.21 12.37
CA GLY A 37 6.57 1.14 11.84
C GLY A 37 7.18 1.30 10.45
N THR A 38 7.82 0.27 9.93
CA THR A 38 8.46 0.30 8.61
C THR A 38 8.58 -1.10 8.04
N LEU A 39 8.73 -1.18 6.73
CA LEU A 39 9.13 -2.39 6.01
C LEU A 39 10.40 -2.09 5.23
N VAL A 40 11.32 -3.06 5.24
CA VAL A 40 12.59 -2.94 4.51
C VAL A 40 12.54 -3.79 3.24
N PRO A 41 13.39 -3.51 2.24
CA PRO A 41 13.49 -4.38 1.06
C PRO A 41 13.84 -5.81 1.46
N PRO A 42 13.33 -6.82 0.75
CA PRO A 42 12.54 -6.71 -0.49
C PRO A 42 11.04 -6.53 -0.29
N GLN A 43 10.52 -6.64 0.95
CA GLN A 43 9.08 -6.57 1.21
C GLN A 43 8.51 -5.17 1.10
N GLY A 44 9.33 -4.13 1.29
CA GLY A 44 8.89 -2.75 1.18
C GLY A 44 9.94 -1.88 0.51
N ASP A 45 9.49 -0.81 -0.12
CA ASP A 45 10.38 0.16 -0.76
C ASP A 45 9.61 1.45 -1.01
N ILE A 46 10.33 2.51 -1.37
CA ILE A 46 9.73 3.78 -1.74
C ILE A 46 9.54 3.83 -3.25
N VAL A 47 8.36 4.29 -3.71
CA VAL A 47 8.07 4.41 -5.15
C VAL A 47 7.94 5.85 -5.61
N ASP A 48 7.74 6.78 -4.68
CA ASP A 48 7.66 8.22 -4.99
C ASP A 48 8.30 8.99 -3.83
N LYS A 49 9.54 9.43 -4.02
CA LYS A 49 10.29 10.11 -2.98
C LYS A 49 9.70 11.47 -2.64
N GLU A 50 9.22 12.19 -3.65
CA GLU A 50 8.66 13.52 -3.45
C GLU A 50 7.38 13.47 -2.64
N LYS A 51 6.47 12.58 -2.98
CA LYS A 51 5.18 12.43 -2.30
C LYS A 51 5.24 11.46 -1.12
N ARG A 52 6.36 10.79 -0.92
CA ARG A 52 6.56 9.85 0.18
C ARG A 52 5.58 8.68 0.11
N ILE A 53 5.40 8.14 -1.08
CA ILE A 53 4.56 6.95 -1.29
C ILE A 53 5.46 5.73 -1.33
N PHE A 54 5.09 4.73 -0.54
CA PHE A 54 5.82 3.48 -0.39
C PHE A 54 4.99 2.31 -0.93
N GLU A 55 5.63 1.17 -1.14
CA GLU A 55 4.91 -0.03 -1.55
C GLU A 55 5.18 -1.21 -0.62
N ILE A 56 4.16 -2.04 -0.43
CA ILE A 56 4.29 -3.38 0.13
C ILE A 56 4.32 -4.35 -1.05
N ARG A 57 5.28 -5.27 -1.05
CA ARG A 57 5.44 -6.27 -2.10
C ARG A 57 5.03 -7.65 -1.59
N GLY A 58 4.05 -8.24 -2.25
CA GLY A 58 3.63 -9.61 -1.98
C GLY A 58 3.66 -10.45 -3.25
N HIS A 59 3.82 -11.74 -3.10
CA HIS A 59 3.76 -12.65 -4.23
C HIS A 59 3.23 -14.01 -3.81
N ASP A 60 2.61 -14.71 -4.75
CA ASP A 60 2.14 -16.07 -4.57
C ASP A 60 1.98 -16.73 -5.93
N ASP A 61 2.53 -17.95 -6.07
CA ASP A 61 2.39 -18.76 -7.28
C ASP A 61 2.66 -17.98 -8.57
N GLY A 62 3.77 -17.25 -8.59
CA GLY A 62 4.19 -16.48 -9.75
C GLY A 62 3.48 -15.15 -9.95
N GLN A 63 2.44 -14.87 -9.18
CA GLN A 63 1.75 -13.59 -9.22
C GLN A 63 2.36 -12.63 -8.21
N GLN A 64 2.45 -11.36 -8.58
CA GLN A 64 2.96 -10.31 -7.71
C GLN A 64 1.88 -9.27 -7.50
N ALA A 65 1.74 -8.82 -6.27
CA ALA A 65 0.78 -7.77 -5.91
C ALA A 65 1.47 -6.68 -5.10
N ARG A 66 0.88 -5.51 -5.10
CA ARG A 66 1.42 -4.33 -4.41
C ARG A 66 0.32 -3.59 -3.68
N ILE A 67 0.66 -3.03 -2.50
CA ILE A 67 -0.13 -1.99 -1.85
C ILE A 67 0.72 -0.75 -1.83
N LEU A 68 0.22 0.38 -2.35
CA LEU A 68 0.88 1.67 -2.23
C LEU A 68 0.31 2.38 -1.02
N TYR A 69 1.18 2.92 -0.15
CA TYR A 69 0.76 3.48 1.12
C TYR A 69 1.52 4.75 1.49
N TYR A 70 0.98 5.49 2.47
CA TYR A 70 1.49 6.78 2.90
C TYR A 70 1.37 6.90 4.42
N TYR A 71 2.44 7.36 5.07
CA TYR A 71 2.41 7.66 6.50
C TYR A 71 1.74 9.01 6.73
N TRP A 72 0.68 9.02 7.54
CA TRP A 72 -0.09 10.24 7.80
C TRP A 72 0.58 11.09 8.87
N ASN A 73 1.04 12.30 8.48
CA ASN A 73 1.50 13.35 9.41
C ASN A 73 2.42 12.88 10.54
N GLY A 74 3.35 11.98 10.26
CA GLY A 74 4.26 11.49 11.29
C GLY A 74 3.57 10.81 12.46
N GLY A 75 2.28 10.51 12.31
CA GLY A 75 1.48 9.91 13.35
C GLY A 75 1.44 8.41 13.29
N ASP A 76 0.45 7.87 13.98
CA ASP A 76 0.28 6.44 14.15
C ASP A 76 -0.56 5.81 13.04
N LEU A 77 -0.94 6.59 12.03
CA LEU A 77 -1.86 6.18 10.98
C LEU A 77 -1.12 6.05 9.64
N ILE A 78 -1.39 4.95 8.94
CA ILE A 78 -0.87 4.69 7.60
C ILE A 78 -2.05 4.42 6.69
N TYR A 79 -2.11 5.12 5.55
CA TYR A 79 -3.18 4.91 4.57
C TYR A 79 -2.71 4.05 3.42
N GLY A 80 -3.42 2.93 3.18
CA GLY A 80 -3.27 2.15 1.96
C GLY A 80 -4.11 2.79 0.87
N LEU A 81 -3.46 3.19 -0.23
CA LEU A 81 -4.07 4.03 -1.26
C LEU A 81 -4.51 3.24 -2.49
N VAL A 82 -3.73 2.26 -2.91
CA VAL A 82 -3.98 1.47 -4.12
C VAL A 82 -3.52 0.05 -3.88
N VAL A 83 -4.29 -0.93 -4.37
CA VAL A 83 -3.91 -2.34 -4.37
C VAL A 83 -4.04 -2.85 -5.81
N PHE A 84 -3.01 -3.53 -6.31
CA PHE A 84 -3.04 -4.02 -7.70
C PHE A 84 -2.14 -5.25 -7.89
N VAL A 85 -2.43 -6.02 -8.94
CA VAL A 85 -1.56 -7.09 -9.41
C VAL A 85 -0.52 -6.47 -10.33
N LYS A 86 0.75 -6.74 -10.05
CA LYS A 86 1.85 -6.18 -10.83
C LYS A 86 2.21 -7.14 -11.96
N LYS A 87 2.10 -6.66 -13.19
CA LYS A 87 2.41 -7.45 -14.39
C LYS A 87 3.67 -6.98 -15.11
N MET A 88 4.30 -5.91 -14.61
CA MET A 88 5.49 -5.29 -15.20
C MET A 88 6.64 -5.39 -14.23
N ARG A 89 7.86 -5.20 -14.75
CA ARG A 89 9.07 -5.22 -13.91
C ARG A 89 9.06 -4.14 -12.86
N GLU A 90 8.63 -2.93 -13.23
CA GLU A 90 8.57 -1.79 -12.32
C GLU A 90 7.13 -1.50 -11.94
N THR A 91 6.94 -0.79 -10.82
CA THR A 91 5.62 -0.32 -10.42
C THR A 91 5.09 0.63 -11.50
N PRO A 92 3.93 0.34 -12.13
CA PRO A 92 3.44 1.17 -13.23
C PRO A 92 3.16 2.59 -12.79
N LEU A 93 3.56 3.56 -13.62
CA LEU A 93 3.30 4.97 -13.35
C LEU A 93 1.81 5.25 -13.19
N LYS A 94 0.97 4.53 -13.93
CA LYS A 94 -0.49 4.61 -13.81
C LYS A 94 -0.94 4.40 -12.36
N GLU A 95 -0.39 3.41 -11.69
CA GLU A 95 -0.77 3.12 -10.30
C GLU A 95 -0.20 4.14 -9.33
N ILE A 96 1.01 4.62 -9.57
CA ILE A 96 1.61 5.69 -8.77
C ILE A 96 0.78 6.97 -8.90
N ASN A 97 0.35 7.31 -10.11
CA ASN A 97 -0.48 8.49 -10.34
C ASN A 97 -1.85 8.34 -9.66
N LEU A 98 -2.42 7.15 -9.65
CA LEU A 98 -3.67 6.90 -8.93
C LEU A 98 -3.47 7.09 -7.42
N ALA A 99 -2.35 6.60 -6.89
CA ALA A 99 -2.02 6.81 -5.47
C ALA A 99 -1.88 8.29 -5.15
N ARG A 100 -1.21 9.05 -6.02
CA ARG A 100 -1.07 10.51 -5.84
C ARG A 100 -2.43 11.20 -5.80
N LYS A 101 -3.33 10.83 -6.72
CA LYS A 101 -4.68 11.39 -6.77
C LYS A 101 -5.46 11.08 -5.49
N ARG A 102 -5.42 9.84 -5.06
CA ARG A 102 -6.11 9.41 -3.83
C ARG A 102 -5.52 10.06 -2.59
N LEU A 103 -4.21 10.27 -2.56
CA LEU A 103 -3.55 10.96 -1.46
C LEU A 103 -4.06 12.40 -1.33
N VAL A 104 -4.22 13.11 -2.45
CA VAL A 104 -4.80 14.45 -2.44
C VAL A 104 -6.22 14.41 -1.85
N GLN A 105 -7.01 13.42 -2.24
CA GLN A 105 -8.38 13.26 -1.73
C GLN A 105 -8.39 13.01 -0.23
N VAL A 106 -7.50 12.14 0.27
CA VAL A 106 -7.36 11.89 1.71
C VAL A 106 -7.00 13.17 2.44
N LYS A 107 -6.04 13.93 1.91
CA LYS A 107 -5.61 15.20 2.53
C LYS A 107 -6.72 16.24 2.57
N LYS A 108 -7.67 16.17 1.64
CA LYS A 108 -8.85 17.06 1.62
C LYS A 108 -9.98 16.56 2.52
N GLY A 109 -9.78 15.45 3.22
CA GLY A 109 -10.76 14.93 4.17
C GLY A 109 -11.61 13.78 3.67
N MET A 110 -11.43 13.31 2.43
CA MET A 110 -12.16 12.16 1.92
C MET A 110 -11.68 10.90 2.65
N TRP A 111 -12.62 10.04 3.04
CA TRP A 111 -12.35 8.77 3.72
C TRP A 111 -11.68 8.88 5.10
N ARG A 112 -11.68 10.04 5.70
CA ARG A 112 -11.15 10.22 7.07
C ARG A 112 -12.24 10.27 8.10
#